data_bb53ad2514a8e4e7a90595969f5b66d9
#
_entry.id   bb53ad2514a8e4e7a90595969f5b66d9
#
_cell.length_a   1.000
_cell.length_b   1.000
_cell.length_c   1.000
_cell.angle_alpha   90.00
_cell.angle_beta   90.00
_cell.angle_gamma   90.00
#
_symmetry.space_group_name_H-M   'P 1'
#
loop_
_entity.id
_entity.type
_entity.pdbx_description
1 polymer ?
#
loop_
_entity_poly.entity_id
_entity_poly.type
_entity_poly.pdbx_seq_one_letter_code
_entity_poly.pdbx_strand_id
1 'polypeptide(L)'
;MNFDLANIEISALSLLPSLFAIFLALYTRNVMLSLFSGIVLGAFVLNDFSILLSLKAVFTLFASLLSEGWIVKTLIFAVLVGSIMELIEKSGGIDGFVDFMQHKTGVVKSPRSALMLSYVIGIFIFIESTITSLIAGAVGKPFCYKYKIPSAKLAFVCDSTAAPVSSLIILNGWGALLLGLITTQISLNSINFDALDILLKSVLYNFYAMAALLVTFVAIWFNIDIGAMKNAKHKPKNEEVISKKSQSMFYMLLPIFLMILFVFIFLYITGNGDILKGSGSSSIFYTMLTTLIFTLFYFVGKKNMTLSVWSKTAFLGGFKLVPIAFILLFAFGIGEITTQLKTGHFLASLVSQNLNVIFLAAVIFIIASLISLLTPKIFV
;
A
#
# COMPACT_ATOMS: atom_id res chain seq x y z
N MET A 1 2.04 9.65 -32.25
CA MET A 1 3.16 9.00 -32.95
C MET A 1 2.99 7.51 -32.65
N ASN A 2 2.42 6.76 -33.58
CA ASN A 2 2.29 5.31 -33.43
C ASN A 2 3.69 4.73 -33.55
N PHE A 3 4.26 4.28 -32.45
CA PHE A 3 5.44 3.42 -32.51
C PHE A 3 5.00 2.15 -33.25
N ASP A 4 5.75 1.80 -34.28
CA ASP A 4 5.49 0.59 -35.06
C ASP A 4 5.92 -0.63 -34.22
N LEU A 5 5.05 -1.04 -33.28
CA LEU A 5 5.28 -2.15 -32.35
C LEU A 5 5.48 -3.49 -33.07
N ALA A 6 5.24 -3.53 -34.37
CA ALA A 6 5.37 -4.74 -35.18
C ALA A 6 6.84 -5.19 -35.36
N ASN A 7 7.81 -4.27 -35.29
CA ASN A 7 9.22 -4.54 -35.65
C ASN A 7 10.16 -4.77 -34.45
N ILE A 8 9.66 -4.72 -33.19
CA ILE A 8 10.50 -5.04 -32.04
C ILE A 8 10.63 -6.56 -31.93
N GLU A 9 11.80 -7.10 -32.23
CA GLU A 9 12.08 -8.51 -32.00
C GLU A 9 11.98 -8.85 -30.51
N ILE A 10 11.31 -9.98 -30.22
CA ILE A 10 11.20 -10.51 -28.86
C ILE A 10 12.57 -11.01 -28.44
N SER A 11 13.29 -10.26 -27.60
CA SER A 11 14.67 -10.54 -27.24
C SER A 11 14.91 -10.47 -25.74
N ALA A 12 16.02 -11.06 -25.28
CA ALA A 12 16.47 -10.98 -23.89
C ALA A 12 16.76 -9.54 -23.44
N LEU A 13 17.01 -8.60 -24.37
CA LEU A 13 17.19 -7.18 -24.07
C LEU A 13 15.96 -6.53 -23.44
N SER A 14 14.76 -7.11 -23.67
CA SER A 14 13.53 -6.63 -23.04
C SER A 14 13.54 -6.77 -21.51
N LEU A 15 14.33 -7.68 -20.95
CA LEU A 15 14.49 -7.85 -19.49
C LEU A 15 15.43 -6.80 -18.88
N LEU A 16 16.31 -6.20 -19.68
CA LEU A 16 17.39 -5.35 -19.19
C LEU A 16 16.91 -4.19 -18.30
N PRO A 17 15.85 -3.42 -18.65
CA PRO A 17 15.39 -2.31 -17.81
C PRO A 17 14.93 -2.76 -16.43
N SER A 18 14.14 -3.84 -16.37
CA SER A 18 13.63 -4.38 -15.11
C SER A 18 14.74 -4.97 -14.24
N LEU A 19 15.63 -5.77 -14.81
CA LEU A 19 16.77 -6.34 -14.09
C LEU A 19 17.72 -5.25 -13.60
N PHE A 20 17.97 -4.22 -14.41
CA PHE A 20 18.79 -3.08 -14.01
C PHE A 20 18.14 -2.29 -12.87
N ALA A 21 16.84 -2.04 -12.94
CA ALA A 21 16.11 -1.38 -11.85
C ALA A 21 16.20 -2.18 -10.54
N ILE A 22 16.02 -3.50 -10.60
CA ILE A 22 16.15 -4.39 -9.43
C ILE A 22 17.58 -4.35 -8.89
N PHE A 23 18.59 -4.53 -9.74
CA PHE A 23 19.99 -4.49 -9.33
C PHE A 23 20.35 -3.15 -8.68
N LEU A 24 19.92 -2.04 -9.29
CA LEU A 24 20.19 -0.70 -8.77
C LEU A 24 19.43 -0.44 -7.46
N ALA A 25 18.22 -0.99 -7.28
CA ALA A 25 17.48 -0.89 -6.03
C ALA A 25 18.19 -1.60 -4.88
N LEU A 26 18.75 -2.77 -5.14
CA LEU A 26 19.52 -3.54 -4.18
C LEU A 26 20.84 -2.83 -3.81
N TYR A 27 21.51 -2.23 -4.79
CA TYR A 27 22.78 -1.55 -4.60
C TYR A 27 22.64 -0.19 -3.91
N THR A 28 21.73 0.66 -4.43
CA THR A 28 21.56 2.05 -3.94
C THR A 28 20.63 2.16 -2.77
N ARG A 29 19.77 1.14 -2.54
CA ARG A 29 18.67 1.18 -1.57
C ARG A 29 17.70 2.36 -1.81
N ASN A 30 17.62 2.83 -3.04
CA ASN A 30 16.77 3.95 -3.44
C ASN A 30 15.86 3.52 -4.60
N VAL A 31 14.62 3.20 -4.28
CA VAL A 31 13.62 2.69 -5.24
C VAL A 31 13.29 3.72 -6.31
N MET A 32 13.19 5.00 -5.96
CA MET A 32 12.87 6.05 -6.93
C MET A 32 13.96 6.18 -8.00
N LEU A 33 15.22 6.27 -7.57
CA LEU A 33 16.35 6.33 -8.48
C LEU A 33 16.41 5.10 -9.39
N SER A 34 16.19 3.94 -8.82
CA SER A 34 16.26 2.65 -9.51
C SER A 34 15.19 2.50 -10.58
N LEU A 35 13.95 2.79 -10.26
CA LEU A 35 12.84 2.74 -11.21
C LEU A 35 13.01 3.77 -12.32
N PHE A 36 13.38 5.00 -11.98
CA PHE A 36 13.63 6.05 -12.97
C PHE A 36 14.78 5.66 -13.92
N SER A 37 15.88 5.13 -13.37
CA SER A 37 17.00 4.66 -14.18
C SER A 37 16.63 3.49 -15.09
N GLY A 38 15.76 2.58 -14.61
CA GLY A 38 15.20 1.51 -15.43
C GLY A 38 14.36 2.03 -16.58
N ILE A 39 13.52 3.04 -16.34
CA ILE A 39 12.71 3.71 -17.38
C ILE A 39 13.62 4.33 -18.43
N VAL A 40 14.66 5.08 -18.01
CA VAL A 40 15.61 5.71 -18.91
C VAL A 40 16.33 4.65 -19.76
N LEU A 41 16.82 3.58 -19.12
CA LEU A 41 17.47 2.49 -19.84
C LEU A 41 16.54 1.81 -20.84
N GLY A 42 15.27 1.58 -20.45
CA GLY A 42 14.26 1.02 -21.34
C GLY A 42 13.95 1.91 -22.54
N ALA A 43 13.90 3.23 -22.32
CA ALA A 43 13.76 4.19 -23.42
C ALA A 43 14.98 4.18 -24.36
N PHE A 44 16.20 3.95 -23.84
CA PHE A 44 17.38 3.75 -24.68
C PHE A 44 17.27 2.50 -25.52
N VAL A 45 16.84 1.38 -24.95
CA VAL A 45 16.66 0.12 -25.69
C VAL A 45 15.59 0.28 -26.77
N LEU A 46 14.47 0.97 -26.47
CA LEU A 46 13.39 1.21 -27.44
C LEU A 46 13.77 2.11 -28.62
N ASN A 47 14.79 2.95 -28.46
CA ASN A 47 15.19 3.94 -29.46
C ASN A 47 16.63 3.69 -29.98
N ASP A 48 17.04 2.42 -30.06
CA ASP A 48 18.34 2.00 -30.58
C ASP A 48 19.51 2.80 -30.00
N PHE A 49 19.46 3.08 -28.69
CA PHE A 49 20.45 3.85 -27.93
C PHE A 49 20.64 5.31 -28.38
N SER A 50 19.71 5.87 -29.13
CA SER A 50 19.71 7.29 -29.50
C SER A 50 19.38 8.17 -28.30
N ILE A 51 20.31 8.99 -27.83
CA ILE A 51 20.15 9.85 -26.63
C ILE A 51 18.95 10.80 -26.79
N LEU A 52 18.87 11.51 -27.91
CA LEU A 52 17.84 12.53 -28.14
C LEU A 52 16.43 11.92 -28.21
N LEU A 53 16.29 10.79 -28.93
CA LEU A 53 15.01 10.09 -29.05
C LEU A 53 14.59 9.49 -27.72
N SER A 54 15.52 8.92 -26.96
CA SER A 54 15.25 8.33 -25.64
C SER A 54 14.79 9.37 -24.62
N LEU A 55 15.44 10.54 -24.58
CA LEU A 55 14.99 11.64 -23.72
C LEU A 55 13.57 12.08 -24.08
N LYS A 56 13.29 12.27 -25.38
CA LYS A 56 11.97 12.61 -25.87
C LYS A 56 10.94 11.53 -25.48
N ALA A 57 11.29 10.25 -25.62
CA ALA A 57 10.44 9.13 -25.26
C ALA A 57 10.09 9.13 -23.77
N VAL A 58 11.05 9.40 -22.86
CA VAL A 58 10.81 9.51 -21.43
C VAL A 58 9.83 10.65 -21.11
N PHE A 59 10.00 11.83 -21.71
CA PHE A 59 9.06 12.93 -21.51
C PHE A 59 7.66 12.60 -22.03
N THR A 60 7.57 11.99 -23.21
CA THR A 60 6.29 11.59 -23.81
C THR A 60 5.60 10.51 -22.96
N LEU A 61 6.36 9.55 -22.42
CA LEU A 61 5.85 8.53 -21.51
C LEU A 61 5.20 9.16 -20.26
N PHE A 62 5.89 10.06 -19.57
CA PHE A 62 5.30 10.72 -18.39
C PHE A 62 4.11 11.61 -18.74
N ALA A 63 4.14 12.29 -19.88
CA ALA A 63 3.01 13.06 -20.35
C ALA A 63 1.80 12.16 -20.63
N SER A 64 1.97 11.01 -21.27
CA SER A 64 0.90 10.04 -21.51
C SER A 64 0.36 9.44 -20.21
N LEU A 65 1.22 9.03 -19.28
CA LEU A 65 0.78 8.50 -17.99
C LEU A 65 -0.02 9.54 -17.18
N LEU A 66 0.41 10.80 -17.18
CA LEU A 66 -0.31 11.87 -16.50
C LEU A 66 -1.57 12.34 -17.25
N SER A 67 -1.78 11.95 -18.49
CA SER A 67 -3.05 12.14 -19.21
C SER A 67 -4.10 11.08 -18.84
N GLU A 68 -3.68 9.95 -18.29
CA GLU A 68 -4.56 8.89 -17.86
C GLU A 68 -5.27 9.23 -16.54
N GLY A 69 -6.58 9.48 -16.62
CA GLY A 69 -7.35 9.96 -15.46
C GLY A 69 -7.32 9.01 -14.25
N TRP A 70 -7.22 7.69 -14.45
CA TRP A 70 -7.14 6.73 -13.35
C TRP A 70 -5.77 6.76 -12.65
N ILE A 71 -4.68 7.00 -13.39
CA ILE A 71 -3.34 7.16 -12.82
C ILE A 71 -3.30 8.41 -11.95
N VAL A 72 -3.74 9.55 -12.49
CA VAL A 72 -3.75 10.83 -11.74
C VAL A 72 -4.57 10.72 -10.46
N LYS A 73 -5.75 10.10 -10.51
CA LYS A 73 -6.58 9.85 -9.32
C LYS A 73 -5.86 8.98 -8.29
N THR A 74 -5.13 7.95 -8.72
CA THR A 74 -4.35 7.08 -7.85
C THR A 74 -3.18 7.82 -7.18
N LEU A 75 -2.49 8.69 -7.92
CA LEU A 75 -1.40 9.50 -7.37
C LEU A 75 -1.92 10.52 -6.34
N ILE A 76 -2.99 11.23 -6.67
CA ILE A 76 -3.61 12.20 -5.76
C ILE A 76 -4.17 11.48 -4.52
N PHE A 77 -4.78 10.31 -4.68
CA PHE A 77 -5.23 9.47 -3.58
C PHE A 77 -4.09 9.21 -2.58
N ALA A 78 -2.90 8.79 -3.04
CA ALA A 78 -1.77 8.53 -2.17
C ALA A 78 -1.39 9.77 -1.32
N VAL A 79 -1.41 10.95 -1.92
CA VAL A 79 -1.15 12.22 -1.22
C VAL A 79 -2.26 12.54 -0.20
N LEU A 80 -3.52 12.39 -0.59
CA LEU A 80 -4.68 12.66 0.29
C LEU A 80 -4.72 11.74 1.52
N VAL A 81 -4.30 10.48 1.37
CA VAL A 81 -4.14 9.56 2.52
C VAL A 81 -3.21 10.18 3.55
N GLY A 82 -2.04 10.68 3.13
CA GLY A 82 -1.10 11.35 4.04
C GLY A 82 -1.70 12.55 4.75
N SER A 83 -2.51 13.35 4.04
CA SER A 83 -3.21 14.50 4.62
C SER A 83 -4.17 14.06 5.75
N ILE A 84 -4.98 13.03 5.50
CA ILE A 84 -5.96 12.55 6.48
C ILE A 84 -5.24 11.91 7.68
N MET A 85 -4.19 11.14 7.44
CA MET A 85 -3.37 10.53 8.50
C MET A 85 -2.83 11.58 9.48
N GLU A 86 -2.15 12.58 8.94
CA GLU A 86 -1.53 13.64 9.75
C GLU A 86 -2.59 14.44 10.52
N LEU A 87 -3.76 14.66 9.93
CA LEU A 87 -4.90 15.32 10.59
C LEU A 87 -5.43 14.46 11.76
N ILE A 88 -5.60 13.17 11.56
CA ILE A 88 -6.03 12.23 12.62
C ILE A 88 -5.00 12.22 13.75
N GLU A 89 -3.72 12.11 13.44
CA GLU A 89 -2.64 12.13 14.43
C GLU A 89 -2.62 13.47 15.20
N LYS A 90 -2.64 14.59 14.49
CA LYS A 90 -2.61 15.92 15.07
C LYS A 90 -3.85 16.25 15.90
N SER A 91 -5.02 15.65 15.58
CA SER A 91 -6.25 15.83 16.32
C SER A 91 -6.21 15.28 17.74
N GLY A 92 -5.24 14.39 18.05
CA GLY A 92 -5.20 13.65 19.31
C GLY A 92 -6.22 12.51 19.38
N GLY A 93 -6.86 12.17 18.24
CA GLY A 93 -7.85 11.10 18.17
C GLY A 93 -7.27 9.72 18.46
N ILE A 94 -6.01 9.47 18.05
CA ILE A 94 -5.28 8.23 18.35
C ILE A 94 -5.07 8.11 19.86
N ASP A 95 -4.58 9.18 20.50
CA ASP A 95 -4.36 9.19 21.95
C ASP A 95 -5.68 8.98 22.73
N GLY A 96 -6.77 9.60 22.23
CA GLY A 96 -8.12 9.40 22.79
C GLY A 96 -8.64 7.98 22.64
N PHE A 97 -8.34 7.31 21.55
CA PHE A 97 -8.70 5.92 21.35
C PHE A 97 -7.87 4.97 22.25
N VAL A 98 -6.59 5.24 22.37
CA VAL A 98 -5.69 4.50 23.29
C VAL A 98 -6.19 4.64 24.73
N ASP A 99 -6.51 5.88 25.17
CA ASP A 99 -7.02 6.16 26.52
C ASP A 99 -8.35 5.43 26.78
N PHE A 100 -9.27 5.48 25.81
CA PHE A 100 -10.53 4.74 25.88
C PHE A 100 -10.32 3.24 26.05
N MET A 101 -9.43 2.63 25.27
CA MET A 101 -9.13 1.21 25.36
C MET A 101 -8.44 0.82 26.67
N GLN A 102 -7.61 1.71 27.23
CA GLN A 102 -6.90 1.45 28.48
C GLN A 102 -7.82 1.54 29.72
N HIS A 103 -8.66 2.56 29.77
CA HIS A 103 -9.37 2.91 31.00
C HIS A 103 -10.84 2.52 31.02
N LYS A 104 -11.49 2.41 29.85
CA LYS A 104 -12.95 2.20 29.82
C LYS A 104 -13.41 0.79 29.46
N THR A 105 -12.61 0.00 28.72
CA THR A 105 -13.12 -1.29 28.22
C THR A 105 -12.84 -2.48 29.13
N GLY A 106 -11.80 -2.42 29.98
CA GLY A 106 -11.40 -3.56 30.79
C GLY A 106 -11.11 -4.88 30.02
N VAL A 107 -11.01 -4.81 28.68
CA VAL A 107 -10.85 -5.95 27.77
C VAL A 107 -9.45 -6.58 27.93
N VAL A 108 -8.44 -5.78 28.27
CA VAL A 108 -7.06 -6.22 28.36
C VAL A 108 -6.70 -6.59 29.77
N LYS A 109 -6.71 -7.90 30.06
CA LYS A 109 -6.41 -8.47 31.38
C LYS A 109 -5.14 -9.33 31.43
N SER A 110 -4.51 -9.59 30.29
CA SER A 110 -3.35 -10.49 30.19
C SER A 110 -2.43 -10.08 29.02
N PRO A 111 -1.18 -10.58 28.97
CA PRO A 111 -0.29 -10.37 27.83
C PRO A 111 -0.91 -10.83 26.50
N ARG A 112 -1.63 -11.96 26.54
CA ARG A 112 -2.33 -12.52 25.37
C ARG A 112 -3.44 -11.58 24.86
N SER A 113 -4.28 -11.06 25.77
CA SER A 113 -5.34 -10.13 25.37
C SER A 113 -4.81 -8.78 24.86
N ALA A 114 -3.64 -8.34 25.35
CA ALA A 114 -2.99 -7.15 24.85
C ALA A 114 -2.54 -7.29 23.38
N LEU A 115 -1.89 -8.39 23.03
CA LEU A 115 -1.48 -8.66 21.66
C LEU A 115 -2.68 -8.97 20.75
N MET A 116 -3.70 -9.67 21.28
CA MET A 116 -4.92 -9.95 20.56
C MET A 116 -5.69 -8.68 20.22
N LEU A 117 -5.68 -7.66 21.08
CA LEU A 117 -6.26 -6.35 20.79
C LEU A 117 -5.57 -5.71 19.58
N SER A 118 -4.23 -5.67 19.56
CA SER A 118 -3.48 -5.14 18.41
C SER A 118 -3.74 -5.95 17.13
N TYR A 119 -3.84 -7.27 17.23
CA TYR A 119 -4.17 -8.16 16.12
C TYR A 119 -5.56 -7.84 15.53
N VAL A 120 -6.58 -7.73 16.39
CA VAL A 120 -7.95 -7.40 15.98
C VAL A 120 -8.01 -6.02 15.32
N ILE A 121 -7.34 -5.01 15.89
CA ILE A 121 -7.25 -3.67 15.31
C ILE A 121 -6.58 -3.75 13.93
N GLY A 122 -5.51 -4.52 13.80
CA GLY A 122 -4.81 -4.75 12.54
C GLY A 122 -5.69 -5.37 11.46
N ILE A 123 -6.69 -6.17 11.83
CA ILE A 123 -7.67 -6.74 10.88
C ILE A 123 -8.75 -5.74 10.52
N PHE A 124 -9.28 -4.98 11.49
CA PHE A 124 -10.42 -4.08 11.23
C PHE A 124 -10.03 -2.79 10.50
N ILE A 125 -8.78 -2.33 10.65
CA ILE A 125 -8.29 -1.12 9.98
C ILE A 125 -7.50 -1.54 8.74
N PHE A 126 -8.19 -1.80 7.63
CA PHE A 126 -7.62 -2.38 6.41
C PHE A 126 -7.32 -1.37 5.29
N ILE A 127 -7.58 -0.08 5.51
CA ILE A 127 -7.57 0.95 4.46
C ILE A 127 -6.15 1.19 3.94
N GLU A 128 -5.17 1.23 4.85
CA GLU A 128 -3.77 1.44 4.51
C GLU A 128 -2.88 0.77 5.58
N SER A 129 -1.89 0.01 5.16
CA SER A 129 -1.07 -0.83 6.04
C SER A 129 -0.24 -0.04 7.05
N THR A 130 0.27 1.14 6.66
CA THR A 130 1.08 1.99 7.55
C THR A 130 0.23 2.56 8.69
N ILE A 131 -0.98 3.05 8.36
CA ILE A 131 -1.93 3.55 9.37
C ILE A 131 -2.32 2.43 10.32
N THR A 132 -2.65 1.28 9.76
CA THR A 132 -3.03 0.08 10.51
C THR A 132 -1.95 -0.30 11.51
N SER A 133 -0.70 -0.40 11.06
CA SER A 133 0.45 -0.72 11.92
C SER A 133 0.67 0.34 13.00
N LEU A 134 0.54 1.62 12.65
CA LEU A 134 0.71 2.74 13.59
C LEU A 134 -0.34 2.68 14.70
N ILE A 135 -1.62 2.51 14.35
CA ILE A 135 -2.73 2.47 15.31
C ILE A 135 -2.65 1.21 16.17
N ALA A 136 -2.46 0.03 15.56
CA ALA A 136 -2.32 -1.22 16.30
C ALA A 136 -1.14 -1.19 17.26
N GLY A 137 -0.02 -0.60 16.84
CA GLY A 137 1.17 -0.38 17.66
C GLY A 137 0.92 0.63 18.77
N ALA A 138 0.31 1.78 18.49
CA ALA A 138 0.01 2.82 19.47
C ALA A 138 -0.92 2.29 20.57
N VAL A 139 -1.96 1.54 20.21
CA VAL A 139 -2.89 0.92 21.17
C VAL A 139 -2.22 -0.20 21.96
N GLY A 140 -1.39 -1.03 21.33
CA GLY A 140 -0.73 -2.16 21.98
C GLY A 140 0.42 -1.77 22.91
N LYS A 141 1.17 -0.71 22.55
CA LYS A 141 2.41 -0.29 23.25
C LYS A 141 2.24 -0.09 24.77
N PRO A 142 1.23 0.63 25.27
CA PRO A 142 1.03 0.81 26.70
C PRO A 142 0.80 -0.51 27.47
N PHE A 143 0.02 -1.42 26.84
CA PHE A 143 -0.23 -2.74 27.41
C PHE A 143 1.02 -3.62 27.38
N CYS A 144 1.87 -3.49 26.35
CA CYS A 144 3.17 -4.18 26.30
C CYS A 144 4.07 -3.74 27.44
N TYR A 145 4.07 -2.46 27.79
CA TYR A 145 4.79 -2.00 29.00
C TYR A 145 4.20 -2.58 30.29
N LYS A 146 2.87 -2.53 30.43
CA LYS A 146 2.17 -3.06 31.62
C LYS A 146 2.44 -4.55 31.85
N TYR A 147 2.41 -5.34 30.77
CA TYR A 147 2.55 -6.79 30.84
C TYR A 147 3.96 -7.30 30.51
N LYS A 148 4.95 -6.40 30.40
CA LYS A 148 6.37 -6.71 30.11
C LYS A 148 6.55 -7.52 28.81
N ILE A 149 5.74 -7.24 27.79
CA ILE A 149 5.83 -7.86 26.48
C ILE A 149 6.96 -7.18 25.68
N PRO A 150 7.87 -7.93 25.01
CA PRO A 150 8.88 -7.34 24.16
C PRO A 150 8.27 -6.55 23.01
N SER A 151 8.79 -5.35 22.73
CA SER A 151 8.32 -4.51 21.61
C SER A 151 8.46 -5.20 20.25
N ALA A 152 9.44 -6.09 20.10
CA ALA A 152 9.60 -6.91 18.90
C ALA A 152 8.40 -7.83 18.65
N LYS A 153 7.76 -8.36 19.69
CA LYS A 153 6.55 -9.18 19.56
C LYS A 153 5.34 -8.36 19.10
N LEU A 154 5.20 -7.15 19.67
CA LEU A 154 4.16 -6.22 19.19
C LEU A 154 4.40 -5.83 17.74
N ALA A 155 5.64 -5.48 17.36
CA ALA A 155 5.99 -5.14 15.98
C ALA A 155 5.68 -6.29 15.01
N PHE A 156 5.99 -7.53 15.39
CA PHE A 156 5.63 -8.72 14.62
C PHE A 156 4.11 -8.81 14.43
N VAL A 157 3.32 -8.61 15.47
CA VAL A 157 1.84 -8.66 15.37
C VAL A 157 1.33 -7.56 14.41
N CYS A 158 1.82 -6.33 14.56
CA CYS A 158 1.40 -5.21 13.72
C CYS A 158 1.77 -5.43 12.24
N ASP A 159 2.99 -5.84 11.96
CA ASP A 159 3.49 -6.05 10.60
C ASP A 159 2.81 -7.25 9.92
N SER A 160 2.65 -8.36 10.65
CA SER A 160 2.03 -9.59 10.14
C SER A 160 0.51 -9.54 10.04
N THR A 161 -0.13 -8.44 10.45
CA THR A 161 -1.57 -8.21 10.25
C THR A 161 -1.83 -7.12 9.23
N ALA A 162 -1.18 -5.98 9.33
CA ALA A 162 -1.51 -4.80 8.54
C ALA A 162 -1.34 -5.02 7.03
N ALA A 163 -0.18 -5.50 6.58
CA ALA A 163 0.07 -5.75 5.16
C ALA A 163 -0.75 -6.93 4.61
N PRO A 164 -0.84 -8.10 5.27
CA PRO A 164 -1.69 -9.19 4.82
C PRO A 164 -3.16 -8.81 4.70
N VAL A 165 -3.73 -8.12 5.69
CA VAL A 165 -5.13 -7.69 5.64
C VAL A 165 -5.38 -6.71 4.51
N SER A 166 -4.48 -5.75 4.29
CA SER A 166 -4.59 -4.80 3.17
C SER A 166 -4.52 -5.48 1.80
N SER A 167 -3.90 -6.66 1.69
CA SER A 167 -3.85 -7.44 0.45
C SER A 167 -5.05 -8.38 0.26
N LEU A 168 -5.74 -8.76 1.34
CA LEU A 168 -6.94 -9.59 1.29
C LEU A 168 -8.22 -8.77 1.09
N ILE A 169 -8.26 -7.57 1.65
CA ILE A 169 -9.41 -6.67 1.52
C ILE A 169 -9.12 -5.68 0.41
N ILE A 170 -9.75 -5.89 -0.74
CA ILE A 170 -9.50 -5.10 -1.96
C ILE A 170 -10.05 -3.66 -1.93
N LEU A 171 -10.80 -3.30 -0.89
CA LEU A 171 -11.44 -1.99 -0.72
C LEU A 171 -10.45 -0.94 -0.18
N ASN A 172 -9.28 -0.84 -0.79
CA ASN A 172 -8.21 0.07 -0.42
C ASN A 172 -7.39 0.48 -1.65
N GLY A 173 -6.33 1.28 -1.46
CA GLY A 173 -5.47 1.75 -2.54
C GLY A 173 -4.79 0.65 -3.34
N TRP A 174 -4.39 -0.44 -2.70
CA TRP A 174 -3.78 -1.59 -3.36
C TRP A 174 -4.77 -2.33 -4.26
N GLY A 175 -6.01 -2.52 -3.77
CA GLY A 175 -7.07 -3.13 -4.58
C GLY A 175 -7.40 -2.29 -5.81
N ALA A 176 -7.47 -0.96 -5.67
CA ALA A 176 -7.69 -0.07 -6.81
C ALA A 176 -6.54 -0.12 -7.83
N LEU A 177 -5.29 -0.14 -7.35
CA LEU A 177 -4.11 -0.31 -8.20
C LEU A 177 -4.15 -1.62 -8.97
N LEU A 178 -4.37 -2.74 -8.28
CA LEU A 178 -4.43 -4.07 -8.90
C LEU A 178 -5.56 -4.15 -9.91
N LEU A 179 -6.75 -3.62 -9.59
CA LEU A 179 -7.87 -3.57 -10.51
C LEU A 179 -7.53 -2.78 -11.78
N GLY A 180 -6.86 -1.63 -11.64
CA GLY A 180 -6.38 -0.83 -12.77
C GLY A 180 -5.40 -1.60 -13.65
N LEU A 181 -4.41 -2.27 -13.05
CA LEU A 181 -3.43 -3.08 -13.77
C LEU A 181 -4.08 -4.27 -14.49
N ILE A 182 -5.00 -4.99 -13.84
CA ILE A 182 -5.74 -6.10 -14.46
C ILE A 182 -6.58 -5.59 -15.62
N THR A 183 -7.31 -4.50 -15.44
CA THR A 183 -8.13 -3.88 -16.49
C THR A 183 -7.29 -3.51 -17.72
N THR A 184 -6.12 -2.93 -17.50
CA THR A 184 -5.18 -2.60 -18.56
C THR A 184 -4.72 -3.84 -19.31
N GLN A 185 -4.34 -4.91 -18.60
CA GLN A 185 -3.91 -6.16 -19.25
C GLN A 185 -5.04 -6.85 -20.03
N ILE A 186 -6.26 -6.81 -19.53
CA ILE A 186 -7.43 -7.34 -20.23
C ILE A 186 -7.67 -6.58 -21.54
N SER A 187 -7.61 -5.24 -21.51
CA SER A 187 -7.83 -4.41 -22.69
C SER A 187 -6.72 -4.61 -23.73
N LEU A 188 -5.46 -4.65 -23.33
CA LEU A 188 -4.30 -4.83 -24.22
C LEU A 188 -4.31 -6.20 -24.93
N ASN A 189 -4.78 -7.24 -24.27
CA ASN A 189 -4.77 -8.60 -24.81
C ASN A 189 -6.14 -9.03 -25.35
N SER A 190 -7.12 -8.14 -25.43
CA SER A 190 -8.50 -8.42 -25.91
C SER A 190 -9.13 -9.64 -25.23
N ILE A 191 -8.86 -9.82 -23.94
CA ILE A 191 -9.35 -10.95 -23.15
C ILE A 191 -10.76 -10.60 -22.64
N ASN A 192 -11.71 -11.51 -22.81
CA ASN A 192 -13.10 -11.29 -22.39
C ASN A 192 -13.34 -11.81 -20.97
N PHE A 193 -12.76 -11.15 -19.96
CA PHE A 193 -12.99 -11.42 -18.55
C PHE A 193 -13.32 -10.12 -17.81
N ASP A 194 -14.03 -10.24 -16.69
CA ASP A 194 -14.25 -9.11 -15.77
C ASP A 194 -13.02 -8.94 -14.86
N ALA A 195 -12.43 -7.76 -14.85
CA ALA A 195 -11.26 -7.44 -14.05
C ALA A 195 -11.53 -7.58 -12.54
N LEU A 196 -12.73 -7.20 -12.10
CA LEU A 196 -13.11 -7.30 -10.69
C LEU A 196 -13.31 -8.76 -10.28
N ASP A 197 -13.90 -9.59 -11.13
CA ASP A 197 -14.06 -11.02 -10.87
C ASP A 197 -12.71 -11.73 -10.74
N ILE A 198 -11.74 -11.40 -11.61
CA ILE A 198 -10.36 -11.90 -11.51
C ILE A 198 -9.73 -11.46 -10.19
N LEU A 199 -9.86 -10.18 -9.83
CA LEU A 199 -9.29 -9.65 -8.60
C LEU A 199 -9.89 -10.33 -7.36
N LEU A 200 -11.22 -10.46 -7.30
CA LEU A 200 -11.91 -11.14 -6.19
C LEU A 200 -11.50 -12.61 -6.06
N LYS A 201 -11.41 -13.31 -7.18
CA LYS A 201 -10.94 -14.70 -7.17
C LYS A 201 -9.48 -14.82 -6.76
N SER A 202 -8.62 -13.87 -7.14
CA SER A 202 -7.20 -13.89 -6.76
C SER A 202 -6.97 -13.79 -5.25
N VAL A 203 -7.87 -13.14 -4.51
CA VAL A 203 -7.82 -13.07 -3.04
C VAL A 203 -7.83 -14.46 -2.41
N LEU A 204 -8.62 -15.40 -2.95
CA LEU A 204 -8.71 -16.78 -2.45
C LEU A 204 -7.41 -17.57 -2.62
N TYR A 205 -6.52 -17.13 -3.51
CA TYR A 205 -5.20 -17.73 -3.74
C TYR A 205 -4.07 -16.97 -3.03
N ASN A 206 -4.38 -15.95 -2.22
CA ASN A 206 -3.38 -15.24 -1.43
C ASN A 206 -3.03 -16.04 -0.15
N PHE A 207 -2.46 -17.22 -0.35
CA PHE A 207 -2.12 -18.14 0.74
C PHE A 207 -1.13 -17.55 1.73
N TYR A 208 -0.21 -16.68 1.25
CA TYR A 208 0.73 -15.99 2.14
C TYR A 208 0.02 -15.12 3.16
N ALA A 209 -0.91 -14.28 2.72
CA ALA A 209 -1.63 -13.39 3.62
C ALA A 209 -2.50 -14.16 4.62
N MET A 210 -3.20 -15.20 4.16
CA MET A 210 -3.99 -16.07 5.03
C MET A 210 -3.11 -16.81 6.05
N ALA A 211 -1.98 -17.37 5.61
CA ALA A 211 -1.03 -18.04 6.49
C ALA A 211 -0.40 -17.07 7.49
N ALA A 212 -0.05 -15.84 7.09
CA ALA A 212 0.52 -14.83 7.98
C ALA A 212 -0.45 -14.47 9.12
N LEU A 213 -1.74 -14.27 8.80
CA LEU A 213 -2.76 -14.03 9.81
C LEU A 213 -2.93 -15.23 10.75
N LEU A 214 -3.02 -16.44 10.20
CA LEU A 214 -3.15 -17.66 11.00
C LEU A 214 -1.96 -17.87 11.93
N VAL A 215 -0.74 -17.76 11.40
CA VAL A 215 0.51 -17.92 12.19
C VAL A 215 0.60 -16.87 13.28
N THR A 216 0.23 -15.61 12.99
CA THR A 216 0.20 -14.54 13.99
C THR A 216 -0.81 -14.85 15.09
N PHE A 217 -2.02 -15.26 14.73
CA PHE A 217 -3.03 -15.68 15.72
C PHE A 217 -2.52 -16.83 16.60
N VAL A 218 -1.96 -17.89 16.00
CA VAL A 218 -1.39 -19.04 16.71
C VAL A 218 -0.24 -18.60 17.63
N ALA A 219 0.66 -17.74 17.15
CA ALA A 219 1.78 -17.22 17.94
C ALA A 219 1.30 -16.41 19.18
N ILE A 220 0.21 -15.66 19.05
CA ILE A 220 -0.40 -14.94 20.17
C ILE A 220 -1.09 -15.92 21.13
N TRP A 221 -1.91 -16.83 20.58
CA TRP A 221 -2.75 -17.73 21.37
C TRP A 221 -1.94 -18.70 22.22
N PHE A 222 -0.93 -19.31 21.61
CA PHE A 222 -0.04 -20.28 22.29
C PHE A 222 1.20 -19.64 22.89
N ASN A 223 1.34 -18.31 22.80
CA ASN A 223 2.51 -17.55 23.27
C ASN A 223 3.84 -18.08 22.70
N ILE A 224 3.85 -18.38 21.40
CA ILE A 224 5.03 -18.90 20.70
C ILE A 224 5.90 -17.73 20.24
N ASP A 225 7.18 -17.80 20.55
CA ASP A 225 8.20 -16.85 20.09
C ASP A 225 9.18 -17.58 19.16
N ILE A 226 9.35 -17.09 17.93
CA ILE A 226 10.15 -17.72 16.88
C ILE A 226 11.37 -16.85 16.54
N GLY A 227 12.48 -17.47 16.22
CA GLY A 227 13.69 -16.79 15.75
C GLY A 227 14.20 -15.73 16.74
N ALA A 228 14.49 -14.54 16.26
CA ALA A 228 15.02 -13.44 17.05
C ALA A 228 14.08 -12.96 18.16
N MET A 229 12.77 -13.21 18.06
CA MET A 229 11.79 -12.87 19.10
C MET A 229 12.04 -13.59 20.42
N LYS A 230 12.59 -14.83 20.41
CA LYS A 230 12.90 -15.59 21.63
C LYS A 230 13.86 -14.85 22.55
N ASN A 231 14.79 -14.10 21.97
CA ASN A 231 15.84 -13.37 22.68
C ASN A 231 15.50 -11.90 22.90
N ALA A 232 14.34 -11.45 22.43
CA ALA A 232 13.91 -10.07 22.57
C ALA A 232 13.58 -9.76 24.03
N LYS A 233 14.30 -8.80 24.59
CA LYS A 233 14.08 -8.35 25.97
C LYS A 233 13.10 -7.19 26.00
N HIS A 234 12.26 -7.17 27.02
CA HIS A 234 11.45 -6.01 27.31
C HIS A 234 12.37 -4.82 27.65
N LYS A 235 12.24 -3.71 26.91
CA LYS A 235 12.94 -2.47 27.23
C LYS A 235 12.09 -1.66 28.20
N PRO A 236 12.62 -1.26 29.36
CA PRO A 236 11.89 -0.38 30.28
C PRO A 236 11.59 0.95 29.59
N LYS A 237 10.53 1.59 30.01
CA LYS A 237 10.06 2.87 29.47
C LYS A 237 11.06 3.97 29.80
N ASN A 238 11.92 4.33 28.86
CA ASN A 238 12.86 5.46 28.98
C ASN A 238 12.38 6.71 28.23
N GLU A 239 11.19 6.69 27.64
CA GLU A 239 10.62 7.86 27.03
C GLU A 239 9.39 8.28 27.81
N GLU A 240 9.40 9.48 28.31
CA GLU A 240 8.20 10.22 28.64
C GLU A 240 7.30 10.15 27.41
N VAL A 241 6.25 9.33 27.47
CA VAL A 241 5.13 9.51 26.57
C VAL A 241 4.67 10.92 26.87
N ILE A 242 5.08 11.89 26.05
CA ILE A 242 4.51 13.23 26.07
C ILE A 242 3.03 12.95 25.88
N SER A 243 2.29 12.93 26.98
CA SER A 243 0.85 12.81 26.99
C SER A 243 0.32 14.07 26.31
N LYS A 244 0.24 14.01 24.96
CA LYS A 244 -0.58 14.97 24.26
C LYS A 244 -1.96 14.84 24.89
N LYS A 245 -2.54 15.97 25.27
CA LYS A 245 -3.86 16.04 25.91
C LYS A 245 -4.82 15.11 25.18
N SER A 246 -5.20 14.00 25.81
CA SER A 246 -6.10 13.00 25.24
C SER A 246 -7.39 13.71 24.79
N GLN A 247 -7.72 13.56 23.53
CA GLN A 247 -8.90 14.12 22.91
C GLN A 247 -9.95 13.01 22.73
N SER A 248 -11.08 13.33 22.17
CA SER A 248 -12.13 12.34 21.90
C SER A 248 -11.63 11.32 20.84
N MET A 249 -11.81 10.02 21.11
CA MET A 249 -11.54 8.94 20.15
C MET A 249 -12.28 9.11 18.81
N PHE A 250 -13.39 9.84 18.80
CA PHE A 250 -14.18 10.09 17.59
C PHE A 250 -13.44 10.92 16.55
N TYR A 251 -12.38 11.66 16.92
CA TYR A 251 -11.51 12.34 15.95
C TYR A 251 -10.69 11.35 15.09
N MET A 252 -10.54 10.11 15.52
CA MET A 252 -9.95 9.03 14.72
C MET A 252 -11.04 8.14 14.10
N LEU A 253 -11.97 7.65 14.90
CA LEU A 253 -12.92 6.62 14.46
C LEU A 253 -13.88 7.13 13.39
N LEU A 254 -14.36 8.38 13.50
CA LEU A 254 -15.35 8.92 12.57
C LEU A 254 -14.80 9.13 11.16
N PRO A 255 -13.62 9.77 10.95
CA PRO A 255 -13.00 9.82 9.63
C PRO A 255 -12.77 8.44 9.01
N ILE A 256 -12.26 7.47 9.79
CA ILE A 256 -12.01 6.10 9.31
C ILE A 256 -13.34 5.42 8.92
N PHE A 257 -14.37 5.52 9.75
CA PHE A 257 -15.68 4.97 9.44
C PHE A 257 -16.26 5.57 8.16
N LEU A 258 -16.15 6.90 8.00
CA LEU A 258 -16.64 7.59 6.81
C LEU A 258 -15.83 7.21 5.56
N MET A 259 -14.52 6.98 5.68
CA MET A 259 -13.73 6.47 4.57
C MET A 259 -14.29 5.12 4.09
N ILE A 260 -14.57 4.21 5.01
CA ILE A 260 -15.16 2.90 4.66
C ILE A 260 -16.54 3.10 4.00
N LEU A 261 -17.39 3.89 4.60
CA LEU A 261 -18.74 4.15 4.10
C LEU A 261 -18.73 4.78 2.71
N PHE A 262 -17.91 5.81 2.50
CA PHE A 262 -17.82 6.53 1.24
C PHE A 262 -17.24 5.68 0.10
N VAL A 263 -16.35 4.72 0.36
CA VAL A 263 -15.88 3.79 -0.68
C VAL A 263 -17.07 3.04 -1.27
N PHE A 264 -17.96 2.48 -0.46
CA PHE A 264 -19.16 1.78 -0.95
C PHE A 264 -20.11 2.71 -1.69
N ILE A 265 -20.34 3.93 -1.16
CA ILE A 265 -21.20 4.92 -1.80
C ILE A 265 -20.64 5.30 -3.18
N PHE A 266 -19.37 5.59 -3.29
CA PHE A 266 -18.78 5.99 -4.58
C PHE A 266 -18.62 4.82 -5.55
N LEU A 267 -18.40 3.58 -5.07
CA LEU A 267 -18.48 2.40 -5.94
C LEU A 267 -19.89 2.25 -6.51
N TYR A 268 -20.93 2.43 -5.70
CA TYR A 268 -22.32 2.39 -6.17
C TYR A 268 -22.63 3.51 -7.19
N ILE A 269 -22.18 4.74 -6.93
CA ILE A 269 -22.39 5.89 -7.82
C ILE A 269 -21.61 5.70 -9.15
N THR A 270 -20.33 5.35 -9.10
CA THR A 270 -19.50 5.17 -10.30
C THR A 270 -19.86 3.94 -11.11
N GLY A 271 -20.51 2.96 -10.49
CA GLY A 271 -21.03 1.74 -11.10
C GLY A 271 -22.48 1.87 -11.59
N ASN A 272 -23.07 3.09 -11.58
CA ASN A 272 -24.46 3.33 -11.98
C ASN A 272 -25.47 2.43 -11.27
N GLY A 273 -25.31 2.26 -9.95
CA GLY A 273 -26.18 1.44 -9.11
C GLY A 273 -25.69 0.00 -8.87
N ASP A 274 -24.56 -0.38 -9.44
CA ASP A 274 -23.93 -1.68 -9.23
C ASP A 274 -22.52 -1.49 -8.64
N ILE A 275 -22.32 -1.86 -7.39
CA ILE A 275 -21.04 -1.72 -6.68
C ILE A 275 -19.92 -2.48 -7.39
N LEU A 276 -20.23 -3.62 -8.02
CA LEU A 276 -19.26 -4.47 -8.69
C LEU A 276 -18.74 -3.86 -10.00
N LYS A 277 -19.51 -2.95 -10.61
CA LYS A 277 -19.11 -2.22 -11.83
C LYS A 277 -18.49 -0.85 -11.53
N GLY A 278 -18.33 -0.52 -10.25
CA GLY A 278 -17.76 0.75 -9.81
C GLY A 278 -16.30 0.93 -10.19
N SER A 279 -15.94 2.17 -10.60
CA SER A 279 -14.55 2.52 -10.85
C SER A 279 -13.75 2.61 -9.53
N GLY A 280 -12.85 1.66 -9.27
CA GLY A 280 -12.06 1.61 -8.04
C GLY A 280 -11.23 2.88 -7.81
N SER A 281 -10.44 3.32 -8.81
CA SER A 281 -9.58 4.51 -8.69
C SER A 281 -10.39 5.80 -8.45
N SER A 282 -11.51 5.98 -9.16
CA SER A 282 -12.39 7.13 -8.99
C SER A 282 -13.06 7.11 -7.61
N SER A 283 -13.58 5.96 -7.19
CA SER A 283 -14.29 5.81 -5.91
C SER A 283 -13.39 6.10 -4.72
N ILE A 284 -12.15 5.58 -4.74
CA ILE A 284 -11.19 5.84 -3.67
C ILE A 284 -10.75 7.30 -3.66
N PHE A 285 -10.51 7.90 -4.83
CA PHE A 285 -10.18 9.33 -4.92
C PHE A 285 -11.28 10.21 -4.32
N TYR A 286 -12.54 10.01 -4.72
CA TYR A 286 -13.68 10.77 -4.20
C TYR A 286 -13.89 10.51 -2.70
N THR A 287 -13.67 9.30 -2.24
CA THR A 287 -13.72 8.96 -0.80
C THR A 287 -12.72 9.79 0.00
N MET A 288 -11.47 9.86 -0.43
CA MET A 288 -10.45 10.64 0.29
C MET A 288 -10.75 12.13 0.25
N LEU A 289 -11.14 12.64 -0.89
CA LEU A 289 -11.51 14.05 -1.04
C LEU A 289 -12.68 14.43 -0.12
N THR A 290 -13.76 13.63 -0.13
CA THR A 290 -14.94 13.86 0.71
C THR A 290 -14.61 13.72 2.19
N THR A 291 -13.79 12.73 2.56
CA THR A 291 -13.33 12.56 3.94
C THR A 291 -12.46 13.73 4.38
N LEU A 292 -11.58 14.23 3.53
CA LEU A 292 -10.77 15.41 3.83
C LEU A 292 -11.64 16.65 4.07
N ILE A 293 -12.63 16.89 3.21
CA ILE A 293 -13.62 17.98 3.39
C ILE A 293 -14.40 17.78 4.69
N PHE A 294 -14.85 16.55 4.98
CA PHE A 294 -15.50 16.26 6.25
C PHE A 294 -14.63 16.58 7.46
N THR A 295 -13.33 16.20 7.44
CA THR A 295 -12.42 16.51 8.55
C THR A 295 -12.25 18.02 8.74
N LEU A 296 -12.32 18.84 7.68
CA LEU A 296 -12.30 20.29 7.78
C LEU A 296 -13.45 20.78 8.65
N PHE A 297 -14.68 20.45 8.28
CA PHE A 297 -15.87 20.90 9.03
C PHE A 297 -15.90 20.31 10.43
N TYR A 298 -15.52 19.05 10.58
CA TYR A 298 -15.57 18.35 11.85
C TYR A 298 -14.53 18.87 12.85
N PHE A 299 -13.27 18.98 12.46
CA PHE A 299 -12.20 19.40 13.38
C PHE A 299 -12.24 20.89 13.66
N VAL A 300 -12.51 21.72 12.66
CA VAL A 300 -12.63 23.18 12.84
C VAL A 300 -13.95 23.52 13.55
N GLY A 301 -15.06 22.92 13.17
CA GLY A 301 -16.36 23.15 13.80
C GLY A 301 -16.42 22.71 15.28
N LYS A 302 -15.73 21.61 15.63
CA LYS A 302 -15.56 21.19 17.03
C LYS A 302 -14.47 21.95 17.78
N LYS A 303 -13.84 22.97 17.16
CA LYS A 303 -12.75 23.75 17.75
C LYS A 303 -11.55 22.90 18.22
N ASN A 304 -11.38 21.72 17.62
CA ASN A 304 -10.21 20.86 17.89
C ASN A 304 -8.95 21.48 17.32
N MET A 305 -9.06 22.10 16.12
CA MET A 305 -7.99 22.86 15.51
C MET A 305 -8.53 24.06 14.72
N THR A 306 -7.70 25.07 14.51
CA THR A 306 -8.06 26.23 13.67
C THR A 306 -7.91 25.87 12.19
N LEU A 307 -8.58 26.64 11.31
CA LEU A 307 -8.46 26.46 9.85
C LEU A 307 -6.99 26.50 9.38
N SER A 308 -6.21 27.44 9.92
CA SER A 308 -4.77 27.56 9.59
C SER A 308 -3.97 26.32 10.02
N VAL A 309 -4.25 25.77 11.20
CA VAL A 309 -3.59 24.54 11.67
C VAL A 309 -4.04 23.36 10.82
N TRP A 310 -5.34 23.25 10.51
CA TRP A 310 -5.87 22.17 9.68
C TRP A 310 -5.21 22.17 8.28
N SER A 311 -5.22 23.32 7.58
CA SER A 311 -4.64 23.42 6.23
C SER A 311 -3.15 23.13 6.20
N LYS A 312 -2.39 23.67 7.17
CA LYS A 312 -0.96 23.38 7.30
C LYS A 312 -0.70 21.89 7.58
N THR A 313 -1.49 21.27 8.46
CA THR A 313 -1.36 19.85 8.81
C THR A 313 -1.72 18.97 7.62
N ALA A 314 -2.82 19.25 6.92
CA ALA A 314 -3.22 18.53 5.71
C ALA A 314 -2.15 18.61 4.62
N PHE A 315 -1.60 19.81 4.37
CA PHE A 315 -0.55 20.00 3.39
C PHE A 315 0.73 19.24 3.74
N LEU A 316 1.20 19.36 4.99
CA LEU A 316 2.41 18.65 5.45
C LEU A 316 2.22 17.12 5.41
N GLY A 317 1.04 16.63 5.79
CA GLY A 317 0.72 15.19 5.72
C GLY A 317 0.72 14.68 4.28
N GLY A 318 0.09 15.42 3.37
CA GLY A 318 0.12 15.08 1.93
C GLY A 318 1.55 15.09 1.39
N PHE A 319 2.34 16.10 1.73
CA PHE A 319 3.72 16.22 1.27
C PHE A 319 4.61 15.07 1.74
N LYS A 320 4.38 14.50 2.93
CA LYS A 320 5.10 13.32 3.42
C LYS A 320 4.93 12.10 2.50
N LEU A 321 3.78 11.97 1.82
CA LEU A 321 3.49 10.83 0.94
C LEU A 321 3.74 11.13 -0.57
N VAL A 322 4.19 12.33 -0.92
CA VAL A 322 4.62 12.65 -2.30
C VAL A 322 5.68 11.69 -2.84
N PRO A 323 6.70 11.26 -2.06
CA PRO A 323 7.64 10.25 -2.54
C PRO A 323 6.98 8.93 -2.95
N ILE A 324 5.92 8.51 -2.26
CA ILE A 324 5.16 7.31 -2.60
C ILE A 324 4.41 7.51 -3.94
N ALA A 325 3.82 8.67 -4.14
CA ALA A 325 3.18 9.00 -5.43
C ALA A 325 4.19 8.95 -6.59
N PHE A 326 5.42 9.43 -6.41
CA PHE A 326 6.48 9.29 -7.41
C PHE A 326 6.90 7.84 -7.64
N ILE A 327 7.01 7.02 -6.59
CA ILE A 327 7.29 5.58 -6.73
C ILE A 327 6.19 4.91 -7.56
N LEU A 328 4.93 5.22 -7.30
CA LEU A 328 3.80 4.70 -8.09
C LEU A 328 3.87 5.16 -9.55
N LEU A 329 4.14 6.44 -9.80
CA LEU A 329 4.30 6.97 -11.16
C LEU A 329 5.43 6.25 -11.92
N PHE A 330 6.57 6.04 -11.28
CA PHE A 330 7.69 5.32 -11.88
C PHE A 330 7.41 3.83 -12.05
N ALA A 331 6.64 3.22 -11.13
CA ALA A 331 6.18 1.84 -11.29
C ALA A 331 5.25 1.68 -12.51
N PHE A 332 4.35 2.63 -12.75
CA PHE A 332 3.57 2.67 -13.98
C PHE A 332 4.46 2.89 -15.21
N GLY A 333 5.45 3.78 -15.10
CA GLY A 333 6.41 4.04 -16.18
C GLY A 333 7.22 2.82 -16.59
N ILE A 334 7.79 2.08 -15.64
CA ILE A 334 8.54 0.85 -15.96
C ILE A 334 7.60 -0.24 -16.49
N GLY A 335 6.36 -0.31 -16.01
CA GLY A 335 5.32 -1.19 -16.54
C GLY A 335 5.03 -0.93 -18.01
N GLU A 336 4.85 0.32 -18.39
CA GLU A 336 4.62 0.73 -19.78
C GLU A 336 5.83 0.41 -20.67
N ILE A 337 7.04 0.72 -20.21
CA ILE A 337 8.29 0.38 -20.92
C ILE A 337 8.40 -1.14 -21.17
N THR A 338 8.12 -1.95 -20.16
CA THR A 338 8.18 -3.42 -20.29
C THR A 338 7.11 -3.96 -21.23
N THR A 339 5.96 -3.30 -21.29
CA THR A 339 4.89 -3.62 -22.25
C THR A 339 5.34 -3.31 -23.69
N GLN A 340 5.91 -2.12 -23.91
CA GLN A 340 6.42 -1.71 -25.22
C GLN A 340 7.58 -2.60 -25.70
N LEU A 341 8.45 -3.03 -24.79
CA LEU A 341 9.55 -3.99 -25.07
C LEU A 341 9.08 -5.45 -25.24
N LYS A 342 7.77 -5.72 -25.11
CA LYS A 342 7.21 -7.08 -25.17
C LYS A 342 7.85 -8.06 -24.18
N THR A 343 8.28 -7.57 -22.99
CA THR A 343 8.97 -8.35 -21.96
C THR A 343 8.13 -9.55 -21.51
N GLY A 344 6.81 -9.36 -21.36
CA GLY A 344 5.89 -10.44 -21.02
C GLY A 344 5.85 -11.56 -22.07
N HIS A 345 5.89 -11.21 -23.36
CA HIS A 345 5.94 -12.20 -24.46
C HIS A 345 7.25 -12.98 -24.45
N PHE A 346 8.38 -12.31 -24.18
CA PHE A 346 9.67 -12.98 -24.04
C PHE A 346 9.65 -13.98 -22.87
N LEU A 347 9.17 -13.56 -21.70
CA LEU A 347 9.06 -14.44 -20.54
C LEU A 347 8.12 -15.63 -20.81
N ALA A 348 6.99 -15.36 -21.47
CA ALA A 348 6.05 -16.42 -21.85
C ALA A 348 6.69 -17.45 -22.80
N SER A 349 7.51 -17.00 -23.76
CA SER A 349 8.22 -17.92 -24.66
C SER A 349 9.24 -18.80 -23.92
N LEU A 350 9.95 -18.27 -22.92
CA LEU A 350 10.87 -19.05 -22.09
C LEU A 350 10.15 -20.09 -21.24
N VAL A 351 8.99 -19.70 -20.68
CA VAL A 351 8.19 -20.59 -19.84
C VAL A 351 7.56 -21.70 -20.67
N SER A 352 6.97 -21.40 -21.82
CA SER A 352 6.32 -22.39 -22.69
C SER A 352 7.27 -23.46 -23.21
N GLN A 353 8.57 -23.14 -23.33
CA GLN A 353 9.59 -24.08 -23.79
C GLN A 353 10.22 -24.94 -22.69
N ASN A 354 10.28 -24.43 -21.43
CA ASN A 354 11.13 -25.02 -20.40
C ASN A 354 10.44 -25.27 -19.05
N LEU A 355 9.27 -24.70 -18.82
CA LEU A 355 8.58 -24.80 -17.51
C LEU A 355 7.12 -25.20 -17.68
N ASN A 356 6.67 -26.16 -16.87
CA ASN A 356 5.24 -26.40 -16.75
C ASN A 356 4.57 -25.19 -16.10
N VAL A 357 3.47 -24.71 -16.71
CA VAL A 357 2.68 -23.53 -16.27
C VAL A 357 2.29 -23.60 -14.78
N ILE A 358 2.14 -24.82 -14.23
CA ILE A 358 1.85 -25.07 -12.81
C ILE A 358 2.92 -24.42 -11.89
N PHE A 359 4.19 -24.41 -12.30
CA PHE A 359 5.27 -23.84 -11.49
C PHE A 359 5.42 -22.34 -11.63
N LEU A 360 4.75 -21.70 -12.58
CA LEU A 360 4.89 -20.27 -12.87
C LEU A 360 4.54 -19.41 -11.64
N ALA A 361 3.44 -19.72 -10.97
CA ALA A 361 3.02 -18.98 -9.77
C ALA A 361 4.04 -19.10 -8.62
N ALA A 362 4.62 -20.31 -8.43
CA ALA A 362 5.65 -20.53 -7.42
C ALA A 362 6.95 -19.77 -7.74
N VAL A 363 7.37 -19.75 -9.00
CA VAL A 363 8.56 -19.01 -9.45
C VAL A 363 8.38 -17.52 -9.27
N ILE A 364 7.23 -16.95 -9.67
CA ILE A 364 6.90 -15.54 -9.47
C ILE A 364 6.93 -15.18 -7.98
N PHE A 365 6.33 -16.03 -7.12
CA PHE A 365 6.33 -15.83 -5.68
C PHE A 365 7.74 -15.81 -5.08
N ILE A 366 8.60 -16.76 -5.48
CA ILE A 366 9.99 -16.83 -5.00
C ILE A 366 10.76 -15.58 -5.43
N ILE A 367 10.65 -15.16 -6.69
CA ILE A 367 11.33 -13.96 -7.20
C ILE A 367 10.84 -12.72 -6.47
N ALA A 368 9.53 -12.53 -6.32
CA ALA A 368 8.95 -11.40 -5.61
C ALA A 368 9.39 -11.37 -4.14
N SER A 369 9.46 -12.54 -3.48
CA SER A 369 9.93 -12.67 -2.10
C SER A 369 11.39 -12.30 -1.94
N LEU A 370 12.26 -12.75 -2.87
CA LEU A 370 13.68 -12.40 -2.87
C LEU A 370 13.89 -10.88 -3.07
N ILE A 371 13.16 -10.28 -4.01
CA ILE A 371 13.20 -8.83 -4.24
C ILE A 371 12.77 -8.09 -2.98
N SER A 372 11.67 -8.50 -2.34
CA SER A 372 11.16 -7.88 -1.12
C SER A 372 12.12 -8.00 0.07
N LEU A 373 12.81 -9.15 0.22
CA LEU A 373 13.81 -9.35 1.27
C LEU A 373 15.04 -8.45 1.09
N LEU A 374 15.43 -8.24 -0.16
CA LEU A 374 16.65 -7.49 -0.51
C LEU A 374 16.39 -5.98 -0.59
N THR A 375 15.14 -5.56 -0.80
CA THR A 375 14.76 -4.15 -0.82
C THR A 375 14.54 -3.68 0.62
N PRO A 376 15.35 -2.74 1.13
CA PRO A 376 15.16 -2.25 2.49
C PRO A 376 13.79 -1.60 2.63
N LYS A 377 13.11 -1.88 3.74
CA LYS A 377 11.85 -1.23 4.08
C LYS A 377 12.09 0.28 4.20
N ILE A 378 11.68 1.04 3.21
CA ILE A 378 11.79 2.51 3.18
C ILE A 378 10.72 3.15 4.10
N PHE A 379 9.85 2.33 4.70
CA PHE A 379 8.68 2.77 5.47
C PHE A 379 8.64 2.11 6.86
N VAL A 380 9.67 2.34 7.67
CA VAL A 380 9.57 2.13 9.13
C VAL A 380 9.91 3.42 9.85
#